data_1d3b41729c280c03ac0e12edef67db22
#
_entry.id   1d3b41729c280c03ac0e12edef67db22
#
_cell.length_a   1.000
_cell.length_b   1.000
_cell.length_c   1.000
_cell.angle_alpha   90.00
_cell.angle_beta   90.00
_cell.angle_gamma   90.00
#
_symmetry.space_group_name_H-M   'P 1'
#
loop_
_entity.id
_entity.type
_entity.pdbx_description
1 polymer ?
#
loop_
_entity_poly.entity_id
_entity_poly.type
_entity_poly.pdbx_seq_one_letter_code
_entity_poly.pdbx_strand_id
1 'polypeptide(L)'
;YKGFVFIGIIKIGDDPFVIEYNCRLGDPETEVIVPRIESDFVEILSAIDQQRVNELNITISNDAAATVVAVSGGYPNQYEIGKVIKGLEVTSFKDTVIFQSGTKISGNDIVTNGGRVLAVTSFGDNISEAVEQSVYMLEQIYFDEIYFREDIGYEFKK
;
A
#
# COMPACT_ATOMS: atom_id res chain seq x y z
N TYR A 1 -14.22 1.94 21.95
CA TYR A 1 -13.88 1.88 20.53
C TYR A 1 -13.89 0.44 20.03
N LYS A 2 -14.42 0.22 18.83
CA LYS A 2 -14.36 -1.04 18.09
C LYS A 2 -13.71 -0.75 16.74
N GLY A 3 -12.69 -1.51 16.35
CA GLY A 3 -11.99 -1.33 15.08
C GLY A 3 -10.50 -1.58 15.18
N PHE A 4 -9.75 -1.09 14.19
CA PHE A 4 -8.30 -1.21 14.13
C PHE A 4 -7.62 -0.11 14.93
N VAL A 5 -6.57 -0.47 15.64
CA VAL A 5 -5.67 0.47 16.30
C VAL A 5 -4.28 0.29 15.70
N PHE A 6 -3.74 1.35 15.12
CA PHE A 6 -2.35 1.42 14.70
C PHE A 6 -1.52 2.08 15.79
N ILE A 7 -0.37 1.49 16.09
CA ILE A 7 0.57 2.01 17.08
C ILE A 7 1.91 2.24 16.39
N GLY A 8 2.28 3.52 16.21
CA GLY A 8 3.59 3.90 15.73
C GLY A 8 4.63 3.73 16.84
N ILE A 9 5.68 2.94 16.60
CA ILE A 9 6.72 2.65 17.57
C ILE A 9 8.09 2.96 16.98
N ILE A 10 8.98 3.58 17.76
CA ILE A 10 10.40 3.70 17.47
C ILE A 10 11.21 2.89 18.49
N LYS A 11 12.19 2.13 18.00
CA LYS A 11 13.15 1.42 18.87
C LYS A 11 14.39 2.29 19.08
N ILE A 12 14.73 2.56 20.35
CA ILE A 12 15.96 3.26 20.73
C ILE A 12 16.77 2.32 21.65
N GLY A 13 17.89 1.84 21.16
CA GLY A 13 18.58 0.72 21.82
C GLY A 13 17.70 -0.53 21.78
N ASP A 14 17.38 -1.10 22.94
CA ASP A 14 16.48 -2.25 23.07
C ASP A 14 15.06 -1.88 23.53
N ASP A 15 14.81 -0.61 23.83
CA ASP A 15 13.53 -0.13 24.35
C ASP A 15 12.60 0.37 23.22
N PRO A 16 11.33 -0.09 23.17
CA PRO A 16 10.32 0.45 22.26
C PRO A 16 9.65 1.68 22.88
N PHE A 17 9.57 2.77 22.09
CA PHE A 17 8.86 3.99 22.46
C PHE A 17 7.70 4.22 21.52
N VAL A 18 6.53 4.56 22.05
CA VAL A 18 5.36 4.90 21.25
C VAL A 18 5.50 6.32 20.72
N ILE A 19 5.32 6.47 19.40
CA ILE A 19 5.28 7.77 18.73
C ILE A 19 3.84 8.28 18.70
N GLU A 20 2.90 7.42 18.24
CA GLU A 20 1.51 7.82 18.06
C GLU A 20 0.55 6.62 18.13
N TYR A 21 -0.72 6.94 18.36
CA TYR A 21 -1.84 6.02 18.19
C TYR A 21 -2.79 6.54 17.13
N ASN A 22 -3.26 5.68 16.23
CA ASN A 22 -4.29 5.98 15.27
C ASN A 22 -5.45 4.99 15.44
N CYS A 23 -6.69 5.48 15.44
CA CYS A 23 -7.89 4.64 15.49
C CYS A 23 -8.33 4.18 14.08
N ARG A 24 -7.39 3.79 13.26
CA ARG A 24 -7.51 3.28 11.90
C ARG A 24 -6.22 2.58 11.51
N LEU A 25 -6.23 1.85 10.40
CA LEU A 25 -4.99 1.38 9.79
C LEU A 25 -4.17 2.57 9.27
N GLY A 26 -2.85 2.39 9.19
CA GLY A 26 -1.94 3.38 8.63
C GLY A 26 -2.11 3.57 7.12
N ASP A 27 -1.56 4.62 6.59
CA ASP A 27 -1.51 4.93 5.17
C ASP A 27 -0.05 5.33 4.81
N PRO A 28 0.67 4.55 3.95
CA PRO A 28 0.17 3.50 3.04
C PRO A 28 0.19 2.06 3.62
N GLU A 29 0.28 1.85 4.91
CA GLU A 29 0.40 0.51 5.51
C GLU A 29 -0.82 -0.38 5.25
N THR A 30 -2.00 0.21 5.06
CA THR A 30 -3.23 -0.54 4.73
C THR A 30 -3.07 -1.35 3.46
N GLU A 31 -2.41 -0.79 2.46
CA GLU A 31 -2.15 -1.40 1.15
C GLU A 31 -1.21 -2.61 1.23
N VAL A 32 -0.47 -2.76 2.33
CA VAL A 32 0.37 -3.94 2.62
C VAL A 32 -0.36 -4.92 3.54
N ILE A 33 -1.02 -4.41 4.59
CA ILE A 33 -1.61 -5.25 5.64
C ILE A 33 -2.82 -6.04 5.11
N VAL A 34 -3.76 -5.35 4.44
CA VAL A 34 -5.03 -5.96 4.02
C VAL A 34 -4.82 -7.08 3.00
N PRO A 35 -3.99 -6.95 1.95
CA PRO A 35 -3.77 -8.03 1.00
C PRO A 35 -3.11 -9.28 1.60
N ARG A 36 -2.42 -9.16 2.74
CA ARG A 36 -1.83 -10.31 3.45
C ARG A 36 -2.82 -11.11 4.27
N ILE A 37 -4.03 -10.59 4.50
CA ILE A 37 -5.07 -11.29 5.25
C ILE A 37 -5.75 -12.29 4.31
N GLU A 38 -5.58 -13.60 4.57
CA GLU A 38 -6.17 -14.68 3.79
C GLU A 38 -7.57 -15.07 4.27
N SER A 39 -7.91 -14.72 5.53
CA SER A 39 -9.25 -14.92 6.09
C SER A 39 -10.25 -13.95 5.48
N ASP A 40 -11.53 -14.32 5.48
CA ASP A 40 -12.61 -13.41 5.04
C ASP A 40 -12.60 -12.10 5.86
N PHE A 41 -12.30 -11.01 5.18
CA PHE A 41 -12.17 -9.70 5.83
C PHE A 41 -13.52 -9.18 6.36
N VAL A 42 -14.63 -9.54 5.71
CA VAL A 42 -15.98 -9.16 6.16
C VAL A 42 -16.34 -9.91 7.44
N GLU A 43 -15.93 -11.19 7.55
CA GLU A 43 -16.08 -11.97 8.78
C GLU A 43 -15.31 -11.33 9.94
N ILE A 44 -14.06 -10.88 9.70
CA ILE A 44 -13.25 -10.17 10.70
C ILE A 44 -13.96 -8.90 11.16
N LEU A 45 -14.47 -8.07 10.24
CA LEU A 45 -15.19 -6.84 10.57
C LEU A 45 -16.47 -7.13 11.38
N SER A 46 -17.22 -8.17 11.01
CA SER A 46 -18.40 -8.62 11.72
C SER A 46 -18.07 -9.08 13.16
N ALA A 47 -16.97 -9.82 13.31
CA ALA A 47 -16.53 -10.28 14.62
C ALA A 47 -16.02 -9.13 15.50
N ILE A 48 -15.40 -8.10 14.93
CA ILE A 48 -15.03 -6.87 15.66
C ILE A 48 -16.28 -6.19 16.22
N ASP A 49 -17.33 -6.02 15.40
CA ASP A 49 -18.58 -5.40 15.86
C ASP A 49 -19.24 -6.22 16.98
N GLN A 50 -19.25 -7.54 16.83
CA GLN A 50 -19.83 -8.47 17.80
C GLN A 50 -18.94 -8.77 19.01
N GLN A 51 -17.72 -8.22 19.05
CA GLN A 51 -16.71 -8.46 20.11
C GLN A 51 -16.30 -9.94 20.25
N ARG A 52 -16.22 -10.65 19.12
CA ARG A 52 -15.90 -12.09 19.04
C ARG A 52 -14.60 -12.39 18.27
N VAL A 53 -13.71 -11.42 18.12
CA VAL A 53 -12.44 -11.59 17.36
C VAL A 53 -11.59 -12.73 17.93
N ASN A 54 -11.66 -12.95 19.25
CA ASN A 54 -10.94 -14.03 19.93
C ASN A 54 -11.47 -15.44 19.57
N GLU A 55 -12.60 -15.55 18.89
CA GLU A 55 -13.17 -16.81 18.40
C GLU A 55 -12.70 -17.14 16.98
N LEU A 56 -12.10 -16.16 16.27
CA LEU A 56 -11.62 -16.35 14.90
C LEU A 56 -10.20 -16.90 14.87
N ASN A 57 -9.97 -17.80 13.91
CA ASN A 57 -8.62 -18.17 13.49
C ASN A 57 -8.25 -17.33 12.26
N ILE A 58 -7.57 -16.20 12.47
CA ILE A 58 -7.18 -15.30 11.40
C ILE A 58 -5.89 -15.81 10.76
N THR A 59 -5.95 -16.11 9.48
CA THR A 59 -4.80 -16.56 8.67
C THR A 59 -4.20 -15.37 7.92
N ILE A 60 -2.88 -15.24 7.96
CA ILE A 60 -2.11 -14.19 7.31
C ILE A 60 -1.04 -14.87 6.44
N SER A 61 -0.84 -14.39 5.21
CA SER A 61 0.23 -14.85 4.32
C SER A 61 1.60 -14.76 4.98
N ASN A 62 2.42 -15.78 4.77
CA ASN A 62 3.81 -15.81 5.19
C ASN A 62 4.74 -15.02 4.24
N ASP A 63 4.27 -14.69 3.04
CA ASP A 63 5.05 -13.97 2.05
C ASP A 63 5.40 -12.57 2.55
N ALA A 64 6.58 -12.09 2.20
CA ALA A 64 6.91 -10.68 2.34
C ALA A 64 6.03 -9.85 1.40
N ALA A 65 5.68 -8.64 1.81
CA ALA A 65 4.95 -7.71 0.97
C ALA A 65 5.52 -6.31 1.10
N ALA A 66 5.57 -5.58 -0.02
CA ALA A 66 6.01 -4.21 -0.05
C ALA A 66 5.12 -3.37 -0.96
N THR A 67 4.84 -2.13 -0.55
CA THR A 67 4.14 -1.16 -1.39
C THR A 67 5.05 -0.02 -1.77
N VAL A 68 4.96 0.40 -3.04
CA VAL A 68 5.64 1.59 -3.56
C VAL A 68 4.59 2.55 -4.09
N VAL A 69 4.65 3.81 -3.64
CA VAL A 69 3.64 4.82 -3.99
C VAL A 69 4.15 5.69 -5.13
N ALA A 70 3.38 5.78 -6.21
CA ALA A 70 3.59 6.73 -7.29
C ALA A 70 2.83 8.02 -7.02
N VAL A 71 3.51 9.14 -7.20
CA VAL A 71 3.00 10.48 -6.91
C VAL A 71 3.07 11.40 -8.13
N SER A 72 2.24 12.44 -8.13
CA SER A 72 2.31 13.52 -9.10
C SER A 72 3.59 14.34 -8.90
N GLY A 73 4.22 14.76 -9.99
CA GLY A 73 5.41 15.62 -9.93
C GLY A 73 5.14 16.90 -9.13
N GLY A 74 6.09 17.24 -8.25
CA GLY A 74 5.98 18.34 -7.31
C GLY A 74 5.36 18.00 -5.95
N TYR A 75 4.67 16.86 -5.79
CA TYR A 75 4.18 16.42 -4.48
C TYR A 75 5.35 16.25 -3.47
N PRO A 76 5.22 16.69 -2.18
CA PRO A 76 4.01 17.15 -1.48
C PRO A 76 3.67 18.64 -1.64
N ASN A 77 4.43 19.38 -2.46
CA ASN A 77 4.15 20.77 -2.73
C ASN A 77 3.04 20.93 -3.81
N GLN A 78 3.18 21.92 -4.68
CA GLN A 78 2.23 22.14 -5.79
C GLN A 78 2.43 21.07 -6.86
N TYR A 79 1.35 20.48 -7.31
CA TYR A 79 1.31 19.49 -8.38
C TYR A 79 0.09 19.69 -9.28
N GLU A 80 0.19 19.20 -10.51
CA GLU A 80 -0.91 19.21 -11.46
C GLU A 80 -1.70 17.90 -11.42
N ILE A 81 -2.99 17.98 -11.77
CA ILE A 81 -3.89 16.82 -11.89
C ILE A 81 -4.46 16.73 -13.31
N GLY A 82 -5.14 15.63 -13.63
CA GLY A 82 -5.79 15.44 -14.94
C GLY A 82 -4.87 14.83 -15.99
N LYS A 83 -3.67 14.37 -15.61
CA LYS A 83 -2.73 13.67 -16.50
C LYS A 83 -3.20 12.24 -16.76
N VAL A 84 -3.23 11.83 -18.04
CA VAL A 84 -3.70 10.48 -18.43
C VAL A 84 -2.71 9.43 -17.93
N ILE A 85 -3.24 8.40 -17.25
CA ILE A 85 -2.47 7.26 -16.75
C ILE A 85 -2.55 6.15 -17.79
N LYS A 86 -1.41 5.65 -18.23
CA LYS A 86 -1.25 4.56 -19.19
C LYS A 86 -0.60 3.36 -18.52
N GLY A 87 -0.79 2.15 -19.09
CA GLY A 87 -0.16 0.93 -18.60
C GLY A 87 -0.94 0.20 -17.51
N LEU A 88 -2.09 0.70 -17.08
CA LEU A 88 -2.93 0.02 -16.08
C LEU A 88 -3.55 -1.30 -16.60
N GLU A 89 -3.66 -1.46 -17.91
CA GLU A 89 -4.18 -2.66 -18.57
C GLU A 89 -3.19 -3.83 -18.55
N VAL A 90 -1.90 -3.58 -18.35
CA VAL A 90 -0.85 -4.60 -18.32
C VAL A 90 -0.81 -5.38 -16.99
N THR A 91 -1.73 -5.10 -16.09
CA THR A 91 -1.68 -5.39 -14.66
C THR A 91 -2.06 -6.81 -14.23
N SER A 92 -1.97 -7.82 -15.10
CA SER A 92 -2.18 -9.23 -14.74
C SER A 92 -0.91 -9.91 -14.26
N PHE A 93 -0.16 -9.27 -13.35
CA PHE A 93 0.93 -9.96 -12.68
C PHE A 93 0.38 -10.70 -11.46
N LYS A 94 0.68 -11.99 -11.41
CA LYS A 94 0.47 -12.81 -10.23
C LYS A 94 1.20 -12.15 -9.05
N ASP A 95 0.55 -12.09 -7.92
CA ASP A 95 1.12 -11.59 -6.67
C ASP A 95 1.40 -10.06 -6.64
N THR A 96 0.71 -9.26 -7.46
CA THR A 96 0.77 -7.80 -7.44
C THR A 96 -0.62 -7.17 -7.48
N VAL A 97 -0.85 -6.16 -6.65
CA VAL A 97 -2.09 -5.37 -6.58
C VAL A 97 -1.78 -3.90 -6.82
N ILE A 98 -2.54 -3.25 -7.70
CA ILE A 98 -2.46 -1.80 -7.92
C ILE A 98 -3.67 -1.14 -7.28
N PHE A 99 -3.42 -0.33 -6.27
CA PHE A 99 -4.43 0.49 -5.61
C PHE A 99 -4.49 1.86 -6.28
N GLN A 100 -5.69 2.28 -6.66
CA GLN A 100 -5.96 3.60 -7.19
C GLN A 100 -6.34 4.54 -6.05
N SER A 101 -5.43 5.47 -5.69
CA SER A 101 -5.62 6.42 -4.60
C SER A 101 -6.11 7.77 -5.13
N GLY A 102 -5.26 8.50 -5.81
CA GLY A 102 -5.56 9.81 -6.39
C GLY A 102 -5.85 9.73 -7.88
N THR A 103 -6.86 8.99 -8.27
CA THR A 103 -7.28 8.83 -9.68
C THR A 103 -8.74 9.18 -9.87
N LYS A 104 -9.15 9.45 -11.10
CA LYS A 104 -10.55 9.57 -11.52
C LYS A 104 -10.71 9.17 -12.97
N ILE A 105 -11.95 8.82 -13.36
CA ILE A 105 -12.33 8.62 -14.75
C ILE A 105 -12.63 9.97 -15.40
N SER A 106 -12.09 10.21 -16.60
CA SER A 106 -12.32 11.39 -17.43
C SER A 106 -12.52 10.96 -18.87
N GLY A 107 -13.80 10.95 -19.33
CA GLY A 107 -14.14 10.34 -20.61
C GLY A 107 -13.84 8.83 -20.59
N ASN A 108 -12.97 8.38 -21.47
CA ASN A 108 -12.56 6.98 -21.56
C ASN A 108 -11.22 6.71 -20.84
N ASP A 109 -10.61 7.74 -20.26
CA ASP A 109 -9.29 7.66 -19.64
C ASP A 109 -9.37 7.65 -18.11
N ILE A 110 -8.39 7.02 -17.48
CA ILE A 110 -8.09 7.19 -16.06
C ILE A 110 -7.03 8.29 -15.97
N VAL A 111 -7.27 9.30 -15.13
CA VAL A 111 -6.37 10.45 -14.99
C VAL A 111 -6.00 10.67 -13.52
N THR A 112 -4.87 11.36 -13.30
CA THR A 112 -4.44 11.77 -11.95
C THR A 112 -5.44 12.77 -11.36
N ASN A 113 -5.72 12.63 -10.05
CA ASN A 113 -6.63 13.49 -9.29
C ASN A 113 -6.17 13.74 -7.85
N GLY A 114 -4.88 13.57 -7.59
CA GLY A 114 -4.29 13.77 -6.26
C GLY A 114 -2.77 13.76 -6.29
N GLY A 115 -2.15 14.03 -5.16
CA GLY A 115 -0.69 13.99 -5.00
C GLY A 115 -0.17 12.56 -5.00
N ARG A 116 -0.70 11.68 -4.13
CA ARG A 116 -0.46 10.24 -4.21
C ARG A 116 -1.48 9.64 -5.17
N VAL A 117 -1.00 9.03 -6.25
CA VAL A 117 -1.83 8.63 -7.39
C VAL A 117 -2.13 7.14 -7.36
N LEU A 118 -1.09 6.31 -7.22
CA LEU A 118 -1.20 4.85 -7.18
C LEU A 118 -0.34 4.31 -6.05
N ALA A 119 -0.73 3.18 -5.48
CA ALA A 119 0.11 2.36 -4.63
C ALA A 119 0.20 0.96 -5.23
N VAL A 120 1.40 0.48 -5.49
CA VAL A 120 1.65 -0.86 -6.03
C VAL A 120 2.20 -1.73 -4.93
N THR A 121 1.47 -2.78 -4.60
CA THR A 121 1.84 -3.76 -3.58
C THR A 121 2.13 -5.09 -4.25
N SER A 122 3.33 -5.62 -4.04
CA SER A 122 3.71 -6.94 -4.51
C SER A 122 4.13 -7.84 -3.36
N PHE A 123 4.02 -9.15 -3.60
CA PHE A 123 4.45 -10.21 -2.70
C PHE A 123 5.72 -10.86 -3.23
N GLY A 124 6.51 -11.45 -2.32
CA GLY A 124 7.72 -12.20 -2.66
C GLY A 124 8.20 -13.05 -1.49
N ASP A 125 9.15 -13.93 -1.74
CA ASP A 125 9.76 -14.78 -0.70
C ASP A 125 10.52 -13.94 0.34
N ASN A 126 10.92 -12.72 -0.04
CA ASN A 126 11.61 -11.76 0.80
C ASN A 126 11.27 -10.32 0.40
N ILE A 127 11.65 -9.35 1.25
CA ILE A 127 11.34 -7.94 1.04
C ILE A 127 11.97 -7.39 -0.25
N SER A 128 13.18 -7.82 -0.61
CA SER A 128 13.85 -7.34 -1.84
C SER A 128 13.04 -7.71 -3.08
N GLU A 129 12.60 -8.95 -3.17
CA GLU A 129 11.76 -9.42 -4.29
C GLU A 129 10.42 -8.67 -4.35
N ALA A 130 9.74 -8.49 -3.21
CA ALA A 130 8.50 -7.75 -3.16
C ALA A 130 8.66 -6.29 -3.64
N VAL A 131 9.76 -5.64 -3.24
CA VAL A 131 10.08 -4.26 -3.69
C VAL A 131 10.42 -4.23 -5.17
N GLU A 132 11.30 -5.12 -5.65
CA GLU A 132 11.70 -5.20 -7.07
C GLU A 132 10.48 -5.41 -7.96
N GLN A 133 9.56 -6.27 -7.57
CA GLN A 133 8.32 -6.51 -8.29
C GLN A 133 7.42 -5.27 -8.33
N SER A 134 7.29 -4.54 -7.21
CA SER A 134 6.48 -3.33 -7.13
C SER A 134 7.08 -2.21 -7.99
N VAL A 135 8.40 -2.04 -7.98
CA VAL A 135 9.11 -1.07 -8.83
C VAL A 135 8.98 -1.44 -10.30
N TYR A 136 9.23 -2.72 -10.66
CA TYR A 136 9.08 -3.20 -12.02
C TYR A 136 7.67 -2.93 -12.57
N MET A 137 6.64 -3.11 -11.75
CA MET A 137 5.26 -2.82 -12.16
C MET A 137 5.05 -1.32 -12.38
N LEU A 138 5.61 -0.46 -11.53
CA LEU A 138 5.52 0.99 -11.69
C LEU A 138 6.22 1.49 -12.96
N GLU A 139 7.31 0.84 -13.37
CA GLU A 139 8.01 1.14 -14.63
C GLU A 139 7.16 0.86 -15.88
N GLN A 140 6.13 0.01 -15.78
CA GLN A 140 5.17 -0.25 -16.86
C GLN A 140 4.04 0.79 -16.91
N ILE A 141 3.92 1.63 -15.88
CA ILE A 141 2.87 2.63 -15.75
C ILE A 141 3.47 4.00 -16.03
N TYR A 142 2.74 4.81 -16.77
CA TYR A 142 3.19 6.15 -17.14
C TYR A 142 2.07 7.18 -16.99
N PHE A 143 2.39 8.28 -16.38
CA PHE A 143 1.73 9.58 -16.52
C PHE A 143 2.79 10.68 -16.42
N ASP A 144 2.50 11.84 -17.01
CA ASP A 144 3.47 12.94 -17.08
C ASP A 144 3.93 13.37 -15.68
N GLU A 145 5.27 13.47 -15.50
CA GLU A 145 5.93 13.76 -14.23
C GLU A 145 5.65 12.74 -13.11
N ILE A 146 5.39 11.47 -13.44
CA ILE A 146 5.34 10.40 -12.43
C ILE A 146 6.65 10.36 -11.64
N TYR A 147 6.53 10.26 -10.32
CA TYR A 147 7.67 10.02 -9.44
C TYR A 147 7.34 8.94 -8.42
N PHE A 148 8.29 8.09 -8.13
CA PHE A 148 8.25 7.12 -7.03
C PHE A 148 9.66 6.89 -6.50
N ARG A 149 9.78 6.46 -5.24
CA ARG A 149 11.07 6.16 -4.62
C ARG A 149 11.56 4.79 -5.08
N GLU A 150 12.78 4.74 -5.61
CA GLU A 150 13.45 3.50 -6.03
C GLU A 150 14.25 2.85 -4.87
N ASP A 151 14.40 3.54 -3.74
CA ASP A 151 15.20 3.11 -2.59
C ASP A 151 14.35 2.49 -1.46
N ILE A 152 13.06 2.23 -1.68
CA ILE A 152 12.21 1.57 -0.70
C ILE A 152 12.82 0.22 -0.29
N GLY A 153 12.84 -0.04 1.03
CA GLY A 153 13.39 -1.27 1.58
C GLY A 153 14.94 -1.34 1.60
N TYR A 154 15.64 -0.22 1.37
CA TYR A 154 17.11 -0.19 1.37
C TYR A 154 17.73 -0.72 2.67
N GLU A 155 17.04 -0.56 3.80
CA GLU A 155 17.48 -1.06 5.12
C GLU A 155 17.57 -2.60 5.16
N PHE A 156 16.88 -3.29 4.27
CA PHE A 156 16.83 -4.75 4.21
C PHE A 156 17.76 -5.33 3.13
N LYS A 157 18.39 -4.47 2.31
CA LYS A 157 19.40 -4.89 1.33
C LYS A 157 20.70 -5.17 2.09
N LYS A 158 21.10 -6.44 2.14
CA LYS A 158 22.39 -6.88 2.71
C LYS A 158 23.46 -6.91 1.63
#